data_5809a7df7ac7fa4daf5b2abe977a5f6c
#
_entry.id   5809a7df7ac7fa4daf5b2abe977a5f6c
#
_cell.length_a   1.000
_cell.length_b   1.000
_cell.length_c   1.000
_cell.angle_alpha   90.00
_cell.angle_beta   90.00
_cell.angle_gamma   90.00
#
_symmetry.space_group_name_H-M   'P 1'
#
loop_
_entity.id
_entity.type
_entity.pdbx_description
1 polymer ?
#
loop_
_entity_poly.entity_id
_entity_poly.type
_entity_poly.pdbx_seq_one_letter_code
_entity_poly.pdbx_strand_id
1 'polypeptide(L)'
;MKDVVVRLDDLIERIKSSYYQVQRQHKLDEILSISFSKADIQADDQSSTELNGQFIHSQLLIDCLIRMESSVVGTEKHELIQYFKEKYKNEPEELEIIDEFERGYSSTQSIRWYTKESFLYRSLNKALRSQDIELLYLFRFFIRDLGLELEKHKCSSSVHVYRAQKMAKDEVEKLQQSLGEYISMNSFLSTSIHSDSARSFLSSDDSNFEKVLFKIDANPHVKHSKPFVYTPPFSFYPNEEEILFMCGSIFRINEVKRDKDNIWNIRLVLCSTDDEQLQSLFQHMKNELGDGQTNLLQFGHVLRDMGKLNDAEKYYRCYLKQLSDDHVDRALCYHALGKIASAKGDFKSSLKWFNKS
;
A
#
# COMPACT_ATOMS: atom_id res chain seq x y z
N MET A 1 -14.12 6.91 54.42
CA MET A 1 -14.22 7.28 53.02
C MET A 1 -12.94 7.98 52.62
N LYS A 2 -12.10 7.32 51.80
CA LYS A 2 -10.88 7.95 51.26
C LYS A 2 -11.30 8.63 49.98
N ASP A 3 -11.27 9.96 49.98
CA ASP A 3 -11.53 10.77 48.79
C ASP A 3 -10.43 10.46 47.77
N VAL A 4 -10.82 9.82 46.69
CA VAL A 4 -9.94 9.63 45.51
C VAL A 4 -9.99 10.95 44.74
N VAL A 5 -9.09 11.86 45.08
CA VAL A 5 -8.84 13.04 44.24
C VAL A 5 -8.08 12.55 43.01
N VAL A 6 -8.82 12.18 41.97
CA VAL A 6 -8.25 11.96 40.64
C VAL A 6 -7.85 13.35 40.13
N ARG A 7 -6.56 13.61 39.94
CA ARG A 7 -6.08 14.84 39.32
C ARG A 7 -6.66 14.94 37.91
N LEU A 8 -7.06 16.13 37.53
CA LEU A 8 -7.66 16.37 36.20
C LEU A 8 -6.70 15.90 35.08
N ASP A 9 -5.40 16.08 35.30
CA ASP A 9 -4.36 15.64 34.39
C ASP A 9 -4.32 14.09 34.23
N ASP A 10 -4.49 13.33 35.32
CA ASP A 10 -4.56 11.86 35.28
C ASP A 10 -5.82 11.38 34.56
N LEU A 11 -6.92 12.11 34.69
CA LEU A 11 -8.17 11.84 33.99
C LEU A 11 -8.04 12.13 32.49
N ILE A 12 -7.43 13.25 32.14
CA ILE A 12 -7.14 13.62 30.74
C ILE A 12 -6.19 12.61 30.10
N GLU A 13 -5.14 12.18 30.80
CA GLU A 13 -4.22 11.15 30.31
C GLU A 13 -4.92 9.78 30.11
N ARG A 14 -5.79 9.38 31.04
CA ARG A 14 -6.59 8.16 30.89
C ARG A 14 -7.59 8.23 29.74
N ILE A 15 -8.26 9.36 29.57
CA ILE A 15 -9.20 9.58 28.44
C ILE A 15 -8.40 9.56 27.14
N LYS A 16 -7.27 10.26 27.05
CA LYS A 16 -6.39 10.20 25.87
C LYS A 16 -5.92 8.78 25.60
N SER A 17 -5.44 8.07 26.61
CA SER A 17 -4.97 6.70 26.48
C SER A 17 -6.08 5.75 26.00
N SER A 18 -7.29 5.86 26.58
CA SER A 18 -8.45 5.07 26.13
C SER A 18 -8.90 5.43 24.71
N TYR A 19 -8.92 6.72 24.37
CA TYR A 19 -9.22 7.20 23.01
C TYR A 19 -8.18 6.70 22.00
N TYR A 20 -6.89 6.75 22.34
CA TYR A 20 -5.81 6.20 21.52
C TYR A 20 -5.92 4.68 21.36
N GLN A 21 -6.30 3.94 22.40
CA GLN A 21 -6.50 2.50 22.30
C GLN A 21 -7.65 2.14 21.36
N VAL A 22 -8.77 2.87 21.41
CA VAL A 22 -9.91 2.67 20.50
C VAL A 22 -9.51 2.99 19.06
N GLN A 23 -8.82 4.09 18.83
CA GLN A 23 -8.35 4.47 17.48
C GLN A 23 -7.32 3.47 16.92
N ARG A 24 -6.41 2.98 17.78
CA ARG A 24 -5.44 1.94 17.40
C ARG A 24 -6.13 0.63 17.03
N GLN A 25 -7.24 0.28 17.69
CA GLN A 25 -8.04 -0.89 17.37
C GLN A 25 -8.63 -0.79 15.96
N HIS A 26 -9.11 0.38 15.55
CA HIS A 26 -9.58 0.63 14.18
C HIS A 26 -8.47 0.47 13.12
N LYS A 27 -7.24 0.89 13.40
CA LYS A 27 -6.09 0.69 12.50
C LYS A 27 -5.75 -0.78 12.27
N LEU A 28 -5.98 -1.63 13.25
CA LEU A 28 -5.58 -3.04 13.23
C LEU A 28 -6.69 -3.99 12.78
N ASP A 29 -7.94 -3.54 12.85
CA ASP A 29 -9.09 -4.24 12.24
C ASP A 29 -9.10 -4.12 10.69
N GLU A 30 -8.15 -3.37 10.12
CA GLU A 30 -7.98 -3.27 8.68
C GLU A 30 -7.36 -4.55 8.11
N ILE A 31 -8.11 -5.23 7.25
CA ILE A 31 -7.66 -6.42 6.49
C ILE A 31 -6.40 -6.08 5.70
N LEU A 32 -5.35 -6.88 5.81
CA LEU A 32 -4.14 -6.73 4.99
C LEU A 32 -4.43 -7.12 3.54
N SER A 33 -3.88 -6.35 2.60
CA SER A 33 -3.87 -6.75 1.20
C SER A 33 -2.59 -7.52 0.92
N ILE A 34 -2.72 -8.83 0.74
CA ILE A 34 -1.60 -9.74 0.49
C ILE A 34 -1.73 -10.30 -0.91
N SER A 35 -0.66 -10.22 -1.69
CA SER A 35 -0.53 -10.97 -2.94
C SER A 35 0.57 -12.03 -2.80
N PHE A 36 0.37 -13.17 -3.48
CA PHE A 36 1.21 -14.35 -3.36
C PHE A 36 2.01 -14.56 -4.66
N SER A 37 3.27 -14.99 -4.53
CA SER A 37 4.08 -15.46 -5.63
C SER A 37 4.53 -16.89 -5.36
N LYS A 38 4.29 -17.81 -6.29
CA LYS A 38 4.77 -19.19 -6.20
C LYS A 38 6.12 -19.31 -6.87
N ALA A 39 7.06 -19.99 -6.21
CA ALA A 39 8.43 -20.17 -6.67
C ALA A 39 8.55 -21.14 -7.87
N ASP A 40 7.73 -22.19 -7.92
CA ASP A 40 7.76 -23.20 -8.98
C ASP A 40 6.64 -22.95 -10.00
N ILE A 41 7.00 -22.35 -11.13
CA ILE A 41 6.12 -22.25 -12.30
C ILE A 41 6.27 -23.56 -13.07
N GLN A 42 5.47 -24.57 -12.76
CA GLN A 42 5.22 -25.64 -13.73
C GLN A 42 4.24 -25.10 -14.77
N ALA A 43 4.63 -25.16 -16.03
CA ALA A 43 3.93 -24.53 -17.17
C ALA A 43 2.46 -24.95 -17.37
N ASP A 44 1.94 -25.91 -16.63
CA ASP A 44 0.59 -26.45 -16.75
C ASP A 44 -0.41 -25.98 -15.69
N ASP A 45 0.01 -25.18 -14.70
CA ASP A 45 -0.88 -24.72 -13.62
C ASP A 45 -1.38 -23.29 -13.87
N GLN A 46 -2.58 -23.15 -14.45
CA GLN A 46 -3.23 -21.84 -14.67
C GLN A 46 -3.40 -21.03 -13.38
N SER A 47 -3.57 -21.71 -12.23
CA SER A 47 -3.71 -21.05 -10.92
C SER A 47 -2.42 -20.36 -10.47
N SER A 48 -1.25 -20.96 -10.74
CA SER A 48 0.05 -20.35 -10.38
C SER A 48 0.38 -19.14 -11.24
N THR A 49 0.00 -19.17 -12.52
CA THR A 49 0.19 -18.05 -13.45
C THR A 49 -0.67 -16.84 -13.05
N GLU A 50 -1.91 -17.07 -12.59
CA GLU A 50 -2.80 -16.00 -12.15
C GLU A 50 -2.31 -15.35 -10.84
N LEU A 51 -1.87 -16.14 -9.86
CA LEU A 51 -1.32 -15.64 -8.59
C LEU A 51 -0.06 -14.81 -8.82
N ASN A 52 0.86 -15.29 -9.64
CA ASN A 52 2.07 -14.55 -10.01
C ASN A 52 1.73 -13.27 -10.79
N GLY A 53 0.71 -13.32 -11.66
CA GLY A 53 0.20 -12.14 -12.35
C GLY A 53 -0.30 -11.07 -11.38
N GLN A 54 -1.11 -11.41 -10.40
CA GLN A 54 -1.59 -10.47 -9.38
C GLN A 54 -0.45 -9.89 -8.54
N PHE A 55 0.52 -10.71 -8.15
CA PHE A 55 1.71 -10.26 -7.43
C PHE A 55 2.51 -9.23 -8.25
N ILE A 56 2.84 -9.55 -9.51
CA ILE A 56 3.57 -8.65 -10.41
C ILE A 56 2.81 -7.35 -10.63
N HIS A 57 1.54 -7.43 -10.96
CA HIS A 57 0.71 -6.26 -11.24
C HIS A 57 0.60 -5.33 -10.03
N SER A 58 0.49 -5.88 -8.80
CA SER A 58 0.49 -5.08 -7.58
C SER A 58 1.82 -4.37 -7.37
N GLN A 59 2.95 -5.06 -7.62
CA GLN A 59 4.29 -4.46 -7.53
C GLN A 59 4.49 -3.37 -8.59
N LEU A 60 4.11 -3.62 -9.85
CA LEU A 60 4.19 -2.65 -10.95
C LEU A 60 3.36 -1.40 -10.65
N LEU A 61 2.12 -1.58 -10.15
CA LEU A 61 1.24 -0.46 -9.81
C LEU A 61 1.84 0.42 -8.72
N ILE A 62 2.33 -0.20 -7.63
CA ILE A 62 2.96 0.51 -6.51
C ILE A 62 4.23 1.23 -6.98
N ASP A 63 5.10 0.55 -7.72
CA ASP A 63 6.36 1.12 -8.21
C ASP A 63 6.10 2.28 -9.19
N CYS A 64 5.13 2.13 -10.08
CA CYS A 64 4.72 3.19 -10.99
C CYS A 64 4.23 4.44 -10.22
N LEU A 65 3.40 4.27 -9.17
CA LEU A 65 2.89 5.39 -8.37
C LEU A 65 3.99 6.10 -7.58
N ILE A 66 4.94 5.33 -7.00
CA ILE A 66 6.07 5.90 -6.23
C ILE A 66 6.98 6.74 -7.13
N ARG A 67 7.25 6.28 -8.35
CA ARG A 67 8.15 6.93 -9.30
C ARG A 67 7.44 7.94 -10.23
N MET A 68 6.12 8.10 -10.07
CA MET A 68 5.34 8.97 -10.96
C MET A 68 5.82 10.41 -10.87
N GLU A 69 6.08 10.99 -12.03
CA GLU A 69 6.49 12.38 -12.17
C GLU A 69 5.49 13.33 -11.50
N SER A 70 6.01 14.32 -10.78
CA SER A 70 5.16 15.33 -10.17
C SER A 70 4.60 16.26 -11.25
N SER A 71 3.30 16.40 -11.29
CA SER A 71 2.67 17.46 -12.04
C SER A 71 3.00 18.83 -11.43
N VAL A 72 2.54 19.93 -12.04
CA VAL A 72 2.78 21.29 -11.55
C VAL A 72 2.59 21.38 -10.04
N VAL A 73 3.56 21.99 -9.36
CA VAL A 73 3.65 22.07 -7.88
C VAL A 73 2.31 22.49 -7.27
N GLY A 74 1.78 21.63 -6.37
CA GLY A 74 0.55 21.90 -5.61
C GLY A 74 -0.76 21.42 -6.25
N THR A 75 -0.80 21.13 -7.56
CA THR A 75 -2.03 20.68 -8.24
C THR A 75 -2.51 19.32 -7.70
N GLU A 76 -1.62 18.38 -7.49
CA GLU A 76 -1.94 17.02 -7.00
C GLU A 76 -2.58 17.05 -5.61
N LYS A 77 -2.00 17.83 -4.68
CA LYS A 77 -2.56 18.03 -3.34
C LYS A 77 -3.95 18.67 -3.42
N HIS A 78 -4.12 19.67 -4.27
CA HIS A 78 -5.40 20.36 -4.44
C HIS A 78 -6.49 19.40 -4.97
N GLU A 79 -6.18 18.57 -5.97
CA GLU A 79 -7.11 17.56 -6.51
C GLU A 79 -7.61 16.62 -5.40
N LEU A 80 -6.71 16.09 -4.57
CA LEU A 80 -7.05 15.23 -3.44
C LEU A 80 -7.96 15.94 -2.43
N ILE A 81 -7.61 17.18 -2.06
CA ILE A 81 -8.37 17.97 -1.10
C ILE A 81 -9.79 18.26 -1.60
N GLN A 82 -9.94 18.67 -2.86
CA GLN A 82 -11.26 18.93 -3.46
C GLN A 82 -12.13 17.67 -3.45
N TYR A 83 -11.55 16.53 -3.81
CA TYR A 83 -12.26 15.25 -3.76
C TYR A 83 -12.79 14.96 -2.35
N PHE A 84 -11.97 15.13 -1.31
CA PHE A 84 -12.40 14.81 0.05
C PHE A 84 -13.32 15.86 0.66
N LYS A 85 -13.18 17.14 0.33
CA LYS A 85 -14.13 18.20 0.73
C LYS A 85 -15.53 17.92 0.18
N GLU A 86 -15.64 17.48 -1.07
CA GLU A 86 -16.95 17.10 -1.64
C GLU A 86 -17.49 15.82 -0.99
N LYS A 87 -16.64 14.82 -0.76
CA LYS A 87 -17.03 13.55 -0.14
C LYS A 87 -17.55 13.74 1.27
N TYR A 88 -16.90 14.56 2.08
CA TYR A 88 -17.20 14.79 3.49
C TYR A 88 -17.94 16.12 3.75
N LYS A 89 -18.61 16.69 2.74
CA LYS A 89 -19.28 17.99 2.84
C LYS A 89 -20.29 18.13 3.96
N ASN A 90 -20.84 17.03 4.47
CA ASN A 90 -21.80 16.99 5.57
C ASN A 90 -21.17 16.52 6.90
N GLU A 91 -19.85 16.39 6.98
CA GLU A 91 -19.11 15.87 8.14
C GLU A 91 -18.11 16.95 8.62
N PRO A 92 -18.55 17.87 9.51
CA PRO A 92 -17.72 19.01 9.93
C PRO A 92 -16.37 18.63 10.54
N GLU A 93 -16.31 17.54 11.32
CA GLU A 93 -15.09 17.05 11.96
C GLU A 93 -14.04 16.61 10.92
N GLU A 94 -14.48 15.90 9.87
CA GLU A 94 -13.58 15.48 8.78
C GLU A 94 -13.12 16.68 7.94
N LEU A 95 -14.01 17.66 7.71
CA LEU A 95 -13.65 18.90 7.00
C LEU A 95 -12.57 19.70 7.74
N GLU A 96 -12.63 19.76 9.08
CA GLU A 96 -11.61 20.42 9.89
C GLU A 96 -10.24 19.75 9.72
N ILE A 97 -10.18 18.42 9.72
CA ILE A 97 -8.94 17.64 9.49
C ILE A 97 -8.42 17.86 8.07
N ILE A 98 -9.32 17.94 7.07
CA ILE A 98 -8.94 18.20 5.67
C ILE A 98 -8.35 19.62 5.55
N ASP A 99 -8.94 20.62 6.20
CA ASP A 99 -8.43 21.99 6.20
C ASP A 99 -7.09 22.11 6.95
N GLU A 100 -6.90 21.36 8.04
CA GLU A 100 -5.60 21.24 8.72
C GLU A 100 -4.54 20.66 7.78
N PHE A 101 -4.89 19.58 7.04
CA PHE A 101 -4.01 18.98 6.05
C PHE A 101 -3.67 19.96 4.92
N GLU A 102 -4.65 20.66 4.39
CA GLU A 102 -4.46 21.64 3.32
C GLU A 102 -3.45 22.72 3.69
N ARG A 103 -3.56 23.25 4.92
CA ARG A 103 -2.71 24.34 5.43
C ARG A 103 -1.35 23.87 5.91
N GLY A 104 -1.29 22.68 6.52
CA GLY A 104 -0.12 22.24 7.29
C GLY A 104 0.72 21.15 6.64
N TYR A 105 0.26 20.51 5.54
CA TYR A 105 1.01 19.42 4.93
C TYR A 105 2.25 19.90 4.19
N SER A 106 3.37 19.25 4.51
CA SER A 106 4.60 19.23 3.71
C SER A 106 5.09 17.79 3.53
N SER A 107 5.87 17.52 2.48
CA SER A 107 6.39 16.17 2.19
C SER A 107 7.18 15.57 3.35
N THR A 108 7.93 16.38 4.10
CA THR A 108 8.69 15.96 5.30
C THR A 108 7.82 15.52 6.48
N GLN A 109 6.52 15.81 6.43
CA GLN A 109 5.56 15.44 7.47
C GLN A 109 4.67 14.24 7.04
N SER A 110 5.00 13.60 5.93
CA SER A 110 4.17 12.51 5.39
C SER A 110 4.01 11.34 6.37
N ILE A 111 5.06 10.95 7.11
CA ILE A 111 4.96 9.92 8.16
C ILE A 111 4.00 10.36 9.27
N ARG A 112 4.10 11.62 9.73
CA ARG A 112 3.21 12.16 10.75
C ARG A 112 1.74 12.11 10.31
N TRP A 113 1.46 12.55 9.09
CA TRP A 113 0.11 12.52 8.53
C TRP A 113 -0.41 11.11 8.28
N TYR A 114 0.46 10.18 7.89
CA TYR A 114 0.09 8.77 7.73
C TYR A 114 -0.24 8.11 9.07
N THR A 115 0.52 8.41 10.12
CA THR A 115 0.28 7.83 11.46
C THR A 115 -0.91 8.46 12.18
N LYS A 116 -1.33 9.68 11.81
CA LYS A 116 -2.54 10.33 12.34
C LYS A 116 -3.78 9.59 11.87
N GLU A 117 -4.66 9.22 12.82
CA GLU A 117 -5.99 8.67 12.49
C GLU A 117 -6.83 9.74 11.78
N SER A 118 -7.03 9.60 10.48
CA SER A 118 -7.64 10.62 9.63
C SER A 118 -8.23 10.01 8.37
N PHE A 119 -9.00 10.81 7.62
CA PHE A 119 -9.48 10.44 6.30
C PHE A 119 -8.36 9.92 5.37
N LEU A 120 -7.16 10.49 5.52
CA LEU A 120 -6.00 10.17 4.69
C LEU A 120 -5.53 8.74 4.93
N TYR A 121 -5.29 8.35 6.19
CA TYR A 121 -4.91 6.99 6.55
C TYR A 121 -5.95 5.97 6.10
N ARG A 122 -7.22 6.18 6.50
CA ARG A 122 -8.32 5.24 6.19
C ARG A 122 -8.53 5.07 4.69
N SER A 123 -8.56 6.19 3.94
CA SER A 123 -8.86 6.16 2.51
C SER A 123 -7.69 5.62 1.69
N LEU A 124 -6.44 5.94 2.03
CA LEU A 124 -5.27 5.41 1.34
C LEU A 124 -5.17 3.89 1.50
N ASN A 125 -5.27 3.39 2.73
CA ASN A 125 -5.20 1.95 2.96
C ASN A 125 -6.36 1.20 2.31
N LYS A 126 -7.58 1.78 2.33
CA LYS A 126 -8.72 1.23 1.58
C LYS A 126 -8.43 1.18 0.08
N ALA A 127 -7.89 2.26 -0.50
CA ALA A 127 -7.57 2.32 -1.92
C ALA A 127 -6.50 1.30 -2.33
N LEU A 128 -5.46 1.13 -1.51
CA LEU A 128 -4.41 0.13 -1.73
C LEU A 128 -4.98 -1.30 -1.68
N ARG A 129 -5.88 -1.59 -0.74
CA ARG A 129 -6.52 -2.91 -0.62
C ARG A 129 -7.46 -3.23 -1.76
N SER A 130 -8.32 -2.30 -2.12
CA SER A 130 -9.34 -2.50 -3.17
C SER A 130 -8.81 -2.26 -4.57
N GLN A 131 -7.55 -1.81 -4.70
CA GLN A 131 -6.97 -1.32 -5.96
C GLN A 131 -7.88 -0.31 -6.66
N ASP A 132 -8.38 0.67 -5.87
CA ASP A 132 -9.16 1.80 -6.39
C ASP A 132 -8.22 2.76 -7.14
N ILE A 133 -8.19 2.59 -8.45
CA ILE A 133 -7.24 3.28 -9.33
C ILE A 133 -7.41 4.80 -9.30
N GLU A 134 -8.65 5.29 -9.23
CA GLU A 134 -8.90 6.72 -9.17
C GLU A 134 -8.36 7.34 -7.89
N LEU A 135 -8.64 6.69 -6.77
CA LEU A 135 -8.21 7.17 -5.47
C LEU A 135 -6.69 7.01 -5.29
N LEU A 136 -6.09 5.91 -5.78
CA LEU A 136 -4.64 5.73 -5.79
C LEU A 136 -3.93 6.81 -6.62
N TYR A 137 -4.49 7.18 -7.77
CA TYR A 137 -3.96 8.27 -8.58
C TYR A 137 -4.03 9.62 -7.86
N LEU A 138 -5.12 9.90 -7.14
CA LEU A 138 -5.21 11.11 -6.30
C LEU A 138 -4.18 11.11 -5.18
N PHE A 139 -3.89 9.96 -4.59
CA PHE A 139 -2.89 9.80 -3.53
C PHE A 139 -1.44 9.74 -4.02
N ARG A 140 -1.15 9.74 -5.33
CA ARG A 140 0.18 9.50 -5.90
C ARG A 140 1.29 10.37 -5.28
N PHE A 141 1.02 11.67 -5.06
CA PHE A 141 2.00 12.58 -4.45
C PHE A 141 2.30 12.17 -3.00
N PHE A 142 1.27 11.79 -2.24
CA PHE A 142 1.42 11.39 -0.85
C PHE A 142 2.14 10.03 -0.73
N ILE A 143 1.84 9.07 -1.61
CA ILE A 143 2.54 7.77 -1.68
C ILE A 143 4.02 8.00 -1.97
N ARG A 144 4.34 8.88 -2.92
CA ARG A 144 5.71 9.27 -3.26
C ARG A 144 6.42 9.95 -2.09
N ASP A 145 5.80 10.97 -1.48
CA ASP A 145 6.38 11.71 -0.37
C ASP A 145 6.65 10.78 0.84
N LEU A 146 5.68 9.91 1.16
CA LEU A 146 5.84 8.92 2.22
C LEU A 146 6.96 7.92 1.90
N GLY A 147 7.05 7.45 0.66
CA GLY A 147 8.13 6.59 0.21
C GLY A 147 9.51 7.22 0.36
N LEU A 148 9.65 8.49 -0.02
CA LEU A 148 10.90 9.24 0.11
C LEU A 148 11.30 9.46 1.57
N GLU A 149 10.35 9.77 2.45
CA GLU A 149 10.63 9.93 3.89
C GLU A 149 10.96 8.58 4.55
N LEU A 150 10.33 7.47 4.13
CA LEU A 150 10.72 6.14 4.60
C LEU A 150 12.13 5.76 4.15
N GLU A 151 12.53 6.05 2.90
CA GLU A 151 13.89 5.77 2.44
C GLU A 151 14.94 6.62 3.19
N LYS A 152 14.64 7.90 3.43
CA LYS A 152 15.52 8.83 4.13
C LYS A 152 15.77 8.44 5.59
N HIS A 153 14.76 7.88 6.26
CA HIS A 153 14.79 7.55 7.69
C HIS A 153 14.81 6.04 7.96
N LYS A 154 15.17 5.24 6.96
CA LYS A 154 15.20 3.77 7.08
C LYS A 154 16.04 3.30 8.26
N CYS A 155 15.59 2.24 8.90
CA CYS A 155 16.32 1.58 9.99
C CYS A 155 17.72 1.17 9.52
N SER A 156 18.69 1.29 10.42
CA SER A 156 20.08 0.85 10.20
C SER A 156 20.39 -0.51 10.81
N SER A 157 19.51 -1.03 11.66
CA SER A 157 19.68 -2.29 12.38
C SER A 157 18.51 -3.23 12.10
N SER A 158 18.80 -4.55 12.17
CA SER A 158 17.77 -5.57 12.04
C SER A 158 16.74 -5.45 13.16
N VAL A 159 15.48 -5.72 12.83
CA VAL A 159 14.36 -5.67 13.77
C VAL A 159 13.60 -6.97 13.76
N HIS A 160 13.00 -7.27 14.90
CA HIS A 160 12.01 -8.34 15.06
C HIS A 160 10.71 -7.71 15.57
N VAL A 161 9.65 -7.78 14.74
CA VAL A 161 8.42 -7.03 14.98
C VAL A 161 7.18 -7.91 14.82
N TYR A 162 6.05 -7.39 15.30
CA TYR A 162 4.82 -8.15 15.41
C TYR A 162 3.64 -7.36 14.81
N ARG A 163 2.76 -8.09 14.15
CA ARG A 163 1.45 -7.58 13.74
C ARG A 163 0.40 -8.63 14.04
N ALA A 164 -0.59 -8.26 14.82
CA ALA A 164 -1.77 -9.09 15.02
C ALA A 164 -2.90 -8.67 14.09
N GLN A 165 -3.68 -9.64 13.62
CA GLN A 165 -4.81 -9.41 12.73
C GLN A 165 -5.81 -10.55 12.81
N LYS A 166 -7.08 -10.24 12.57
CA LYS A 166 -8.11 -11.22 12.28
C LYS A 166 -8.18 -11.45 10.77
N MET A 167 -8.21 -12.71 10.35
CA MET A 167 -8.23 -13.09 8.94
C MET A 167 -9.31 -14.11 8.69
N ALA A 168 -9.86 -14.13 7.47
CA ALA A 168 -10.76 -15.17 7.05
C ALA A 168 -10.03 -16.53 7.01
N LYS A 169 -10.77 -17.61 7.25
CA LYS A 169 -10.19 -18.97 7.32
C LYS A 169 -9.49 -19.38 6.04
N ASP A 170 -10.08 -19.05 4.90
CA ASP A 170 -9.51 -19.34 3.57
C ASP A 170 -8.22 -18.56 3.29
N GLU A 171 -8.06 -17.36 3.85
CA GLU A 171 -6.81 -16.58 3.76
C GLU A 171 -5.69 -17.25 4.58
N VAL A 172 -6.01 -17.77 5.77
CA VAL A 172 -5.04 -18.51 6.60
C VAL A 172 -4.66 -19.82 5.93
N GLU A 173 -5.61 -20.54 5.33
CA GLU A 173 -5.35 -21.75 4.58
C GLU A 173 -4.41 -21.49 3.38
N LYS A 174 -4.59 -20.37 2.66
CA LYS A 174 -3.67 -19.95 1.60
C LYS A 174 -2.26 -19.71 2.13
N LEU A 175 -2.13 -19.03 3.27
CA LEU A 175 -0.81 -18.80 3.91
C LEU A 175 -0.14 -20.12 4.33
N GLN A 176 -0.90 -21.11 4.80
CA GLN A 176 -0.37 -22.44 5.12
C GLN A 176 0.14 -23.19 3.88
N GLN A 177 -0.63 -23.12 2.78
CA GLN A 177 -0.27 -23.75 1.51
C GLN A 177 0.91 -23.08 0.81
N SER A 178 1.22 -21.83 1.19
CA SER A 178 2.30 -21.02 0.62
C SER A 178 3.56 -21.00 1.50
N LEU A 179 3.76 -22.02 2.33
CA LEU A 179 4.99 -22.14 3.14
C LEU A 179 6.23 -22.22 2.25
N GLY A 180 7.20 -21.34 2.49
CA GLY A 180 8.40 -21.19 1.66
C GLY A 180 8.26 -20.22 0.50
N GLU A 181 7.05 -19.81 0.16
CA GLU A 181 6.73 -18.89 -0.92
C GLU A 181 6.86 -17.41 -0.49
N TYR A 182 6.75 -16.52 -1.49
CA TYR A 182 6.82 -15.08 -1.27
C TYR A 182 5.43 -14.45 -1.22
N ILE A 183 5.30 -13.47 -0.32
CA ILE A 183 4.12 -12.62 -0.25
C ILE A 183 4.52 -11.15 -0.32
N SER A 184 3.66 -10.34 -0.91
CA SER A 184 3.76 -8.89 -0.88
C SER A 184 2.68 -8.30 0.00
N MET A 185 3.05 -7.36 0.88
CA MET A 185 2.12 -6.50 1.60
C MET A 185 1.82 -5.28 0.73
N ASN A 186 0.66 -5.26 0.09
CA ASN A 186 0.30 -4.24 -0.91
C ASN A 186 -0.11 -2.90 -0.28
N SER A 187 -0.23 -2.82 1.04
CA SER A 187 -0.39 -1.58 1.83
C SER A 187 0.86 -1.30 2.65
N PHE A 188 0.97 -0.09 3.19
CA PHE A 188 1.95 0.20 4.23
C PHE A 188 1.65 -0.67 5.45
N LEU A 189 2.67 -1.34 5.99
CA LEU A 189 2.50 -2.30 7.07
C LEU A 189 3.00 -1.72 8.39
N SER A 190 2.07 -1.34 9.26
CA SER A 190 2.33 -0.94 10.64
C SER A 190 2.53 -2.16 11.52
N THR A 191 3.60 -2.17 12.31
CA THR A 191 3.97 -3.28 13.20
C THR A 191 4.44 -2.75 14.54
N SER A 192 4.41 -3.57 15.59
CA SER A 192 4.93 -3.23 16.92
C SER A 192 6.21 -4.00 17.23
N ILE A 193 7.14 -3.37 17.94
CA ILE A 193 8.31 -4.08 18.48
C ILE A 193 7.95 -4.98 19.69
N HIS A 194 6.74 -4.80 20.26
CA HIS A 194 6.25 -5.57 21.39
C HIS A 194 5.18 -6.58 21.01
N SER A 195 5.45 -7.86 21.26
CA SER A 195 4.50 -8.96 21.02
C SER A 195 3.18 -8.79 21.78
N ASP A 196 3.25 -8.36 23.05
CA ASP A 196 2.07 -8.23 23.91
C ASP A 196 1.16 -7.09 23.43
N SER A 197 1.76 -5.99 22.99
CA SER A 197 1.01 -4.89 22.36
C SER A 197 0.29 -5.36 21.11
N ALA A 198 0.92 -6.19 20.27
CA ALA A 198 0.27 -6.77 19.10
C ALA A 198 -0.84 -7.76 19.52
N ARG A 199 -0.58 -8.68 20.46
CA ARG A 199 -1.56 -9.68 20.92
C ARG A 199 -2.81 -9.08 21.55
N SER A 200 -2.72 -7.91 22.20
CA SER A 200 -3.87 -7.24 22.83
C SER A 200 -5.02 -6.97 21.85
N PHE A 201 -4.74 -6.87 20.55
CA PHE A 201 -5.74 -6.68 19.50
C PHE A 201 -6.53 -7.95 19.14
N LEU A 202 -6.08 -9.13 19.60
CA LEU A 202 -6.78 -10.39 19.36
C LEU A 202 -7.74 -10.76 20.51
N SER A 203 -7.99 -9.85 21.44
CA SER A 203 -8.75 -10.12 22.68
C SER A 203 -10.26 -10.34 22.45
N SER A 204 -10.85 -9.83 21.37
CA SER A 204 -12.27 -10.05 21.07
C SER A 204 -12.46 -11.37 20.32
N ASP A 205 -13.36 -12.22 20.83
CA ASP A 205 -13.74 -13.46 20.17
C ASP A 205 -14.79 -13.18 19.09
N ASP A 206 -14.40 -13.38 17.84
CA ASP A 206 -15.29 -13.41 16.70
C ASP A 206 -15.08 -14.75 16.00
N SER A 207 -16.07 -15.65 16.09
CA SER A 207 -15.99 -17.01 15.60
C SER A 207 -15.86 -17.12 14.06
N ASN A 208 -16.07 -16.02 13.33
CA ASN A 208 -15.99 -16.00 11.88
C ASN A 208 -14.55 -15.77 11.35
N PHE A 209 -13.63 -15.37 12.21
CA PHE A 209 -12.26 -15.05 11.85
C PHE A 209 -11.24 -15.84 12.67
N GLU A 210 -10.13 -16.18 12.02
CA GLU A 210 -8.95 -16.75 12.67
C GLU A 210 -8.08 -15.63 13.24
N LYS A 211 -7.51 -15.86 14.44
CA LYS A 211 -6.55 -14.95 15.07
C LYS A 211 -5.15 -15.23 14.52
N VAL A 212 -4.51 -14.23 13.96
CA VAL A 212 -3.19 -14.35 13.33
C VAL A 212 -2.21 -13.38 13.98
N LEU A 213 -1.01 -13.86 14.31
CA LEU A 213 0.14 -13.08 14.73
C LEU A 213 1.28 -13.25 13.73
N PHE A 214 1.52 -12.25 12.93
CA PHE A 214 2.72 -12.17 12.11
C PHE A 214 3.92 -11.81 12.99
N LYS A 215 5.00 -12.59 12.84
CA LYS A 215 6.32 -12.36 13.43
C LYS A 215 7.29 -12.09 12.30
N ILE A 216 7.81 -10.89 12.23
CA ILE A 216 8.54 -10.40 11.06
C ILE A 216 9.98 -10.15 11.44
N ASP A 217 10.90 -10.83 10.76
CA ASP A 217 12.33 -10.58 10.81
C ASP A 217 12.72 -9.69 9.63
N ALA A 218 13.24 -8.51 9.90
CA ALA A 218 13.65 -7.58 8.85
C ALA A 218 15.08 -7.09 9.06
N ASN A 219 15.91 -7.28 8.03
CA ASN A 219 17.28 -6.82 8.00
C ASN A 219 17.41 -5.69 6.96
N PRO A 220 17.78 -4.45 7.35
CA PRO A 220 17.89 -3.31 6.44
C PRO A 220 19.06 -3.43 5.44
N HIS A 221 19.98 -4.38 5.65
CA HIS A 221 21.10 -4.63 4.74
C HIS A 221 20.76 -5.59 3.59
N VAL A 222 19.53 -6.12 3.55
CA VAL A 222 19.03 -6.89 2.40
C VAL A 222 18.96 -5.94 1.20
N LYS A 223 19.80 -6.18 0.20
CA LYS A 223 19.88 -5.32 -0.99
C LYS A 223 18.54 -5.27 -1.71
N HIS A 224 18.20 -4.08 -2.23
CA HIS A 224 16.96 -3.85 -2.99
C HIS A 224 15.65 -4.23 -2.25
N SER A 225 15.69 -4.43 -0.91
CA SER A 225 14.47 -4.51 -0.13
C SER A 225 13.85 -3.12 0.03
N LYS A 226 12.52 -3.07 0.17
CA LYS A 226 11.84 -1.81 0.46
C LYS A 226 12.14 -1.35 1.89
N PRO A 227 12.19 -0.01 2.15
CA PRO A 227 12.56 0.54 3.44
C PRO A 227 11.51 0.27 4.52
N PHE A 228 11.98 0.25 5.77
CA PHE A 228 11.14 0.27 6.96
C PHE A 228 11.75 1.22 8.00
N VAL A 229 10.90 1.88 8.77
CA VAL A 229 11.28 3.01 9.64
C VAL A 229 10.71 2.83 11.04
N TYR A 230 11.51 3.16 12.05
CA TYR A 230 11.05 3.37 13.43
C TYR A 230 10.36 4.73 13.49
N THR A 231 9.03 4.74 13.64
CA THR A 231 8.20 5.94 13.42
C THR A 231 8.11 6.92 14.58
N PRO A 232 8.34 6.57 15.88
CA PRO A 232 8.12 7.47 16.99
C PRO A 232 8.68 8.90 16.84
N PRO A 233 9.88 9.12 16.30
CA PRO A 233 10.41 10.49 16.12
C PRO A 233 9.60 11.36 15.14
N PHE A 234 8.83 10.73 14.26
CA PHE A 234 8.12 11.36 13.15
C PHE A 234 6.60 11.20 13.26
N SER A 235 6.14 10.32 14.15
CA SER A 235 4.74 9.92 14.31
C SER A 235 3.89 11.02 14.96
N PHE A 236 2.59 10.97 14.65
CA PHE A 236 1.60 11.71 15.44
C PHE A 236 1.46 11.13 16.87
N TYR A 237 1.79 9.83 17.05
CA TYR A 237 1.75 9.09 18.31
C TYR A 237 3.17 8.62 18.71
N PRO A 238 4.00 9.51 19.29
CA PRO A 238 5.40 9.19 19.56
C PRO A 238 5.61 8.11 20.64
N ASN A 239 4.58 7.79 21.41
CA ASN A 239 4.62 6.75 22.44
C ASN A 239 4.32 5.34 21.88
N GLU A 240 3.96 5.23 20.62
CA GLU A 240 3.79 3.94 19.95
C GLU A 240 5.13 3.50 19.36
N GLU A 241 5.69 2.42 19.89
CA GLU A 241 6.94 1.86 19.37
C GLU A 241 6.64 1.05 18.11
N GLU A 242 6.35 1.79 17.03
CA GLU A 242 5.92 1.29 15.75
C GLU A 242 7.09 1.23 14.75
N ILE A 243 7.13 0.15 13.97
CA ILE A 243 7.92 0.06 12.73
C ILE A 243 6.93 0.05 11.56
N LEU A 244 7.11 0.98 10.64
CA LEU A 244 6.31 1.11 9.41
C LEU A 244 7.12 0.60 8.22
N PHE A 245 6.58 -0.40 7.51
CA PHE A 245 7.13 -0.90 6.27
C PHE A 245 6.48 -0.22 5.07
N MET A 246 7.27 0.01 4.05
CA MET A 246 6.83 0.52 2.75
C MET A 246 5.82 -0.44 2.10
N CYS A 247 4.79 0.12 1.45
CA CYS A 247 3.85 -0.69 0.66
C CYS A 247 4.59 -1.46 -0.45
N GLY A 248 4.13 -2.69 -0.71
CA GLY A 248 4.79 -3.62 -1.62
C GLY A 248 6.06 -4.27 -1.04
N SER A 249 6.30 -4.21 0.28
CA SER A 249 7.37 -4.99 0.91
C SER A 249 7.13 -6.48 0.75
N ILE A 250 8.19 -7.21 0.40
CA ILE A 250 8.13 -8.64 0.08
C ILE A 250 8.72 -9.44 1.22
N PHE A 251 8.03 -10.49 1.58
CA PHE A 251 8.43 -11.40 2.66
C PHE A 251 8.31 -12.85 2.19
N ARG A 252 9.20 -13.69 2.71
CA ARG A 252 9.10 -15.15 2.60
C ARG A 252 8.38 -15.72 3.81
N ILE A 253 7.45 -16.64 3.61
CA ILE A 253 6.78 -17.36 4.68
C ILE A 253 7.70 -18.49 5.17
N ASN A 254 8.27 -18.35 6.36
CA ASN A 254 9.21 -19.33 6.89
C ASN A 254 8.54 -20.34 7.83
N GLU A 255 7.44 -19.98 8.45
CA GLU A 255 6.74 -20.85 9.41
C GLU A 255 5.27 -20.44 9.53
N VAL A 256 4.39 -21.44 9.61
CA VAL A 256 2.97 -21.27 9.92
C VAL A 256 2.59 -22.31 10.97
N LYS A 257 2.31 -21.88 12.20
CA LYS A 257 1.98 -22.74 13.33
C LYS A 257 0.85 -22.17 14.16
N ARG A 258 0.00 -23.03 14.71
CA ARG A 258 -1.03 -22.65 15.68
C ARG A 258 -0.53 -22.87 17.09
N ASP A 259 -0.65 -21.86 17.98
CA ASP A 259 -0.25 -22.00 19.38
C ASP A 259 -1.38 -22.55 20.27
N LYS A 260 -1.08 -22.71 21.57
CA LYS A 260 -2.07 -23.25 22.54
C LYS A 260 -3.27 -22.30 22.77
N ASP A 261 -3.14 -21.02 22.46
CA ASP A 261 -4.18 -20.01 22.59
C ASP A 261 -5.01 -19.88 21.29
N ASN A 262 -4.88 -20.87 20.39
CA ASN A 262 -5.53 -20.90 19.10
C ASN A 262 -5.16 -19.72 18.17
N ILE A 263 -3.98 -19.12 18.36
CA ILE A 263 -3.47 -18.03 17.52
C ILE A 263 -2.54 -18.64 16.46
N TRP A 264 -2.74 -18.32 15.21
CA TRP A 264 -1.84 -18.65 14.12
C TRP A 264 -0.61 -17.75 14.16
N ASN A 265 0.55 -18.32 14.43
CA ASN A 265 1.84 -17.65 14.38
C ASN A 265 2.45 -17.86 13.01
N ILE A 266 2.60 -16.77 12.25
CA ILE A 266 3.16 -16.78 10.90
C ILE A 266 4.48 -16.02 10.93
N ARG A 267 5.60 -16.72 10.66
CA ARG A 267 6.91 -16.12 10.61
C ARG A 267 7.24 -15.69 9.20
N LEU A 268 7.54 -14.41 9.05
CA LEU A 268 7.91 -13.77 7.80
C LEU A 268 9.33 -13.25 7.87
N VAL A 269 10.07 -13.35 6.77
CA VAL A 269 11.41 -12.77 6.63
C VAL A 269 11.42 -11.81 5.46
N LEU A 270 11.89 -10.58 5.67
CA LEU A 270 12.03 -9.58 4.61
C LEU A 270 13.01 -10.06 3.54
N CYS A 271 12.60 -10.00 2.29
CA CYS A 271 13.36 -10.51 1.14
C CYS A 271 13.86 -9.40 0.23
N SER A 272 14.91 -9.74 -0.52
CA SER A 272 15.43 -8.96 -1.63
C SER A 272 14.62 -9.20 -2.90
N THR A 273 14.56 -8.19 -3.76
CA THR A 273 14.13 -8.37 -5.14
C THR A 273 15.17 -9.12 -6.00
N ASP A 274 16.41 -9.26 -5.50
CA ASP A 274 17.48 -10.02 -6.14
C ASP A 274 17.45 -11.52 -5.79
N ASP A 275 16.49 -11.98 -5.00
CA ASP A 275 16.30 -13.40 -4.75
C ASP A 275 16.10 -14.12 -6.09
N GLU A 276 16.81 -15.23 -6.31
CA GLU A 276 16.88 -15.92 -7.62
C GLU A 276 15.49 -16.22 -8.19
N GLN A 277 14.54 -16.56 -7.32
CA GLN A 277 13.17 -16.89 -7.70
C GLN A 277 12.33 -15.65 -8.09
N LEU A 278 12.69 -14.48 -7.58
CA LEU A 278 12.01 -13.21 -7.89
C LEU A 278 12.69 -12.43 -9.02
N GLN A 279 13.95 -12.75 -9.33
CA GLN A 279 14.77 -11.98 -10.26
C GLN A 279 14.13 -11.86 -11.65
N SER A 280 13.56 -12.94 -12.18
CA SER A 280 12.89 -12.93 -13.49
C SER A 280 11.66 -12.01 -13.49
N LEU A 281 10.90 -12.00 -12.38
CA LEU A 281 9.72 -11.15 -12.19
C LEU A 281 10.11 -9.67 -12.16
N PHE A 282 11.14 -9.32 -11.39
CA PHE A 282 11.62 -7.95 -11.29
C PHE A 282 12.33 -7.47 -12.56
N GLN A 283 13.01 -8.35 -13.29
CA GLN A 283 13.54 -8.00 -14.60
C GLN A 283 12.44 -7.67 -15.61
N HIS A 284 11.32 -8.42 -15.58
CA HIS A 284 10.15 -8.09 -16.37
C HIS A 284 9.60 -6.70 -16.01
N MET A 285 9.41 -6.42 -14.72
CA MET A 285 8.96 -5.11 -14.23
C MET A 285 9.87 -3.96 -14.68
N LYS A 286 11.18 -4.17 -14.60
CA LYS A 286 12.17 -3.19 -15.04
C LYS A 286 12.08 -2.92 -16.54
N ASN A 287 11.85 -3.95 -17.34
CA ASN A 287 11.67 -3.81 -18.79
C ASN A 287 10.37 -3.04 -19.12
N GLU A 288 9.28 -3.24 -18.35
CA GLU A 288 8.00 -2.54 -18.56
C GLU A 288 8.02 -1.06 -18.13
N LEU A 289 8.65 -0.74 -17.01
CA LEU A 289 8.62 0.60 -16.43
C LEU A 289 9.90 1.40 -16.67
N GLY A 290 11.01 0.76 -17.07
CA GLY A 290 12.33 1.38 -17.12
C GLY A 290 12.89 1.70 -15.71
N ASP A 291 14.03 2.39 -15.68
CA ASP A 291 14.73 2.78 -14.43
C ASP A 291 14.43 4.22 -13.97
N GLY A 292 13.75 5.03 -14.79
CA GLY A 292 13.50 6.45 -14.56
C GLY A 292 12.18 6.76 -13.85
N GLN A 293 11.82 8.04 -13.87
CA GLN A 293 10.48 8.48 -13.48
C GLN A 293 9.43 7.86 -14.41
N THR A 294 8.26 7.59 -13.87
CA THR A 294 7.11 7.10 -14.62
C THR A 294 6.13 8.25 -14.89
N ASN A 295 5.28 8.09 -15.89
CA ASN A 295 4.24 9.04 -16.22
C ASN A 295 2.91 8.33 -16.51
N LEU A 296 1.91 9.06 -17.00
CA LEU A 296 0.58 8.50 -17.28
C LEU A 296 0.59 7.46 -18.42
N LEU A 297 1.62 7.44 -19.28
CA LEU A 297 1.74 6.42 -20.33
C LEU A 297 2.09 5.06 -19.70
N GLN A 298 3.13 5.00 -18.84
CA GLN A 298 3.49 3.78 -18.12
C GLN A 298 2.36 3.33 -17.19
N PHE A 299 1.72 4.28 -16.48
CA PHE A 299 0.56 3.96 -15.64
C PHE A 299 -0.57 3.32 -16.45
N GLY A 300 -0.88 3.86 -17.62
CA GLY A 300 -1.84 3.26 -18.55
C GLY A 300 -1.43 1.86 -19.02
N HIS A 301 -0.13 1.61 -19.25
CA HIS A 301 0.38 0.29 -19.61
C HIS A 301 0.12 -0.72 -18.49
N VAL A 302 0.48 -0.40 -17.26
CA VAL A 302 0.23 -1.25 -16.09
C VAL A 302 -1.26 -1.58 -15.95
N LEU A 303 -2.14 -0.59 -16.08
CA LEU A 303 -3.58 -0.79 -15.98
C LEU A 303 -4.13 -1.68 -17.11
N ARG A 304 -3.62 -1.52 -18.33
CA ARG A 304 -3.98 -2.38 -19.47
C ARG A 304 -3.61 -3.85 -19.18
N ASP A 305 -2.41 -4.07 -18.66
CA ASP A 305 -1.89 -5.42 -18.40
C ASP A 305 -2.61 -6.06 -17.20
N MET A 306 -3.11 -5.25 -16.27
CA MET A 306 -4.06 -5.66 -15.22
C MET A 306 -5.48 -5.95 -15.74
N GLY A 307 -5.75 -5.78 -17.04
CA GLY A 307 -7.09 -5.92 -17.62
C GLY A 307 -8.04 -4.75 -17.32
N LYS A 308 -7.58 -3.69 -16.66
CA LYS A 308 -8.37 -2.49 -16.33
C LYS A 308 -8.46 -1.54 -17.53
N LEU A 309 -9.06 -2.03 -18.64
CA LEU A 309 -9.04 -1.35 -19.93
C LEU A 309 -9.70 0.04 -19.92
N ASN A 310 -10.75 0.24 -19.13
CA ASN A 310 -11.43 1.54 -19.03
C ASN A 310 -10.55 2.58 -18.33
N ASP A 311 -9.89 2.18 -17.25
CA ASP A 311 -8.97 3.05 -16.53
C ASP A 311 -7.75 3.37 -17.39
N ALA A 312 -7.16 2.38 -18.06
CA ALA A 312 -6.05 2.58 -18.96
C ALA A 312 -6.41 3.60 -20.08
N GLU A 313 -7.58 3.45 -20.70
CA GLU A 313 -8.06 4.41 -21.71
C GLU A 313 -8.19 5.82 -21.13
N LYS A 314 -8.77 5.96 -19.93
CA LYS A 314 -8.92 7.24 -19.24
C LYS A 314 -7.56 7.93 -19.08
N TYR A 315 -6.55 7.22 -18.56
CA TYR A 315 -5.24 7.81 -18.27
C TYR A 315 -4.43 8.10 -19.54
N TYR A 316 -4.51 7.30 -20.60
CA TYR A 316 -3.92 7.66 -21.90
C TYR A 316 -4.52 8.93 -22.47
N ARG A 317 -5.86 9.09 -22.36
CA ARG A 317 -6.53 10.34 -22.81
C ARG A 317 -6.16 11.53 -21.94
N CYS A 318 -5.98 11.34 -20.63
CA CYS A 318 -5.50 12.40 -19.74
C CYS A 318 -4.08 12.84 -20.12
N TYR A 319 -3.19 11.88 -20.41
CA TYR A 319 -1.82 12.19 -20.83
C TYR A 319 -1.79 12.94 -22.16
N LEU A 320 -2.55 12.51 -23.14
CA LEU A 320 -2.68 13.22 -24.43
C LEU A 320 -3.08 14.70 -24.30
N LYS A 321 -3.88 15.04 -23.28
CA LYS A 321 -4.27 16.44 -23.03
C LYS A 321 -3.14 17.28 -22.42
N GLN A 322 -2.16 16.66 -21.81
CA GLN A 322 -1.01 17.33 -21.19
C GLN A 322 0.15 17.51 -22.16
N LEU A 323 0.20 16.70 -23.22
CA LEU A 323 1.27 16.71 -24.20
C LEU A 323 1.07 17.80 -25.26
N SER A 324 2.16 18.48 -25.63
CA SER A 324 2.19 19.34 -26.82
C SER A 324 1.90 18.53 -28.10
N ASP A 325 1.49 19.19 -29.16
CA ASP A 325 1.05 18.51 -30.39
C ASP A 325 2.17 17.74 -31.11
N ASP A 326 3.41 18.13 -30.90
CA ASP A 326 4.63 17.53 -31.46
C ASP A 326 5.35 16.52 -30.54
N HIS A 327 4.78 16.23 -29.36
CA HIS A 327 5.42 15.35 -28.42
C HIS A 327 5.41 13.88 -28.89
N VAL A 328 6.60 13.21 -28.81
CA VAL A 328 6.78 11.84 -29.31
C VAL A 328 5.84 10.81 -28.67
N ASP A 329 5.48 11.00 -27.40
CA ASP A 329 4.58 10.10 -26.68
C ASP A 329 3.13 10.13 -27.19
N ARG A 330 2.74 11.13 -28.01
CA ARG A 330 1.40 11.14 -28.62
C ARG A 330 1.16 9.93 -29.52
N ALA A 331 2.14 9.57 -30.33
CA ALA A 331 2.08 8.38 -31.17
C ALA A 331 1.92 7.11 -30.33
N LEU A 332 2.69 6.99 -29.23
CA LEU A 332 2.59 5.87 -28.30
C LEU A 332 1.21 5.79 -27.63
N CYS A 333 0.65 6.93 -27.22
CA CYS A 333 -0.71 6.99 -26.66
C CYS A 333 -1.78 6.59 -27.69
N TYR A 334 -1.67 7.03 -28.94
CA TYR A 334 -2.61 6.65 -30.00
C TYR A 334 -2.52 5.16 -30.28
N HIS A 335 -1.32 4.60 -30.35
CA HIS A 335 -1.10 3.17 -30.49
C HIS A 335 -1.73 2.36 -29.34
N ALA A 336 -1.50 2.80 -28.08
CA ALA A 336 -2.08 2.17 -26.90
C ALA A 336 -3.61 2.23 -26.88
N LEU A 337 -4.21 3.38 -27.25
CA LEU A 337 -5.66 3.51 -27.41
C LEU A 337 -6.21 2.63 -28.52
N GLY A 338 -5.48 2.46 -29.62
CA GLY A 338 -5.82 1.52 -30.69
C GLY A 338 -5.88 0.08 -30.19
N LYS A 339 -4.89 -0.36 -29.40
CA LYS A 339 -4.88 -1.68 -28.76
C LYS A 339 -6.05 -1.89 -27.81
N ILE A 340 -6.37 -0.89 -26.97
CA ILE A 340 -7.53 -0.95 -26.06
C ILE A 340 -8.84 -1.06 -26.82
N ALA A 341 -9.04 -0.24 -27.84
CA ALA A 341 -10.26 -0.29 -28.65
C ALA A 341 -10.42 -1.66 -29.33
N SER A 342 -9.32 -2.23 -29.85
CA SER A 342 -9.31 -3.59 -30.40
C SER A 342 -9.69 -4.65 -29.36
N ALA A 343 -9.10 -4.58 -28.16
CA ALA A 343 -9.41 -5.51 -27.06
C ALA A 343 -10.87 -5.42 -26.58
N LYS A 344 -11.50 -4.24 -26.72
CA LYS A 344 -12.93 -4.01 -26.45
C LYS A 344 -13.85 -4.43 -27.61
N GLY A 345 -13.29 -4.85 -28.76
CA GLY A 345 -14.05 -5.18 -29.97
C GLY A 345 -14.49 -3.96 -30.81
N ASP A 346 -14.06 -2.75 -30.45
CA ASP A 346 -14.35 -1.55 -31.25
C ASP A 346 -13.27 -1.35 -32.33
N PHE A 347 -13.36 -2.16 -33.36
CA PHE A 347 -12.40 -2.12 -34.47
C PHE A 347 -12.42 -0.81 -35.26
N LYS A 348 -13.56 -0.10 -35.28
CA LYS A 348 -13.67 1.20 -35.96
C LYS A 348 -12.85 2.30 -35.25
N SER A 349 -12.96 2.36 -33.94
CA SER A 349 -12.14 3.27 -33.11
C SER A 349 -10.68 2.84 -33.11
N SER A 350 -10.39 1.56 -33.07
CA SER A 350 -9.04 0.99 -33.15
C SER A 350 -8.31 1.49 -34.41
N LEU A 351 -8.94 1.36 -35.59
CA LEU A 351 -8.35 1.82 -36.84
C LEU A 351 -8.12 3.34 -36.86
N LYS A 352 -9.07 4.13 -36.29
CA LYS A 352 -8.89 5.59 -36.16
C LYS A 352 -7.69 5.97 -35.33
N TRP A 353 -7.46 5.25 -34.22
CA TRP A 353 -6.34 5.52 -33.33
C TRP A 353 -5.02 5.12 -33.96
N PHE A 354 -4.92 3.95 -34.61
CA PHE A 354 -3.71 3.52 -35.32
C PHE A 354 -3.34 4.45 -36.49
N ASN A 355 -4.33 5.06 -37.16
CA ASN A 355 -4.06 6.04 -38.21
C ASN A 355 -3.51 7.40 -37.71
N LYS A 356 -3.56 7.63 -36.38
CA LYS A 356 -2.99 8.82 -35.72
C LYS A 356 -1.62 8.56 -35.10
N SER A 357 -1.27 7.28 -34.88
CA SER A 357 0.03 6.89 -34.34
C SER A 357 1.11 6.90 -35.40
#